data_324b3bbf4df374d81d98f568a50f8e25
#
_entry.id   324b3bbf4df374d81d98f568a50f8e25
#
_cell.length_a   1.000
_cell.length_b   1.000
_cell.length_c   1.000
_cell.angle_alpha   90.00
_cell.angle_beta   90.00
_cell.angle_gamma   90.00
#
_symmetry.space_group_name_H-M   'P 1'
#
loop_
_entity.id
_entity.type
_entity.pdbx_description
1 polymer ?
#
loop_
_entity_poly.entity_id
_entity_poly.type
_entity_poly.pdbx_seq_one_letter_code
_entity_poly.pdbx_strand_id
1 'polypeptide(L)'
;MAHKTVTAYQSAAIFFSSVIAAAATFAISVIAAYFLSQSEFRQFQSAFWPLVFGIYGITGAIQQETTRAVGASLLQKPESRTHTNRLSYSAVAALLGLGIAVIVVMTSPLWSSAFPSYPQMSVVLIAFGVVMYAVYAAVSGASGGRDSWYFYAALGSGEALIRLAATLAAVVLSWHLLGFETAVVVASLIWLPCVVFSRTGRRVWHASIDVSSRRYARNIVMLMLSSAGASILMTAFPFFLQFTTQEQSAQFNALVAAIGVTRSPIMMPLQAFQGVAISAFLKHQDHPMRALARPCLWVLGIGGFGALLAYIIGPFLFDIFYSKYAGLAPGMMLAILTLESAIIAVLVLAGNLAIALNMHRLYVSGWVCAAALALLLLHVPLDVVSRTELALGAAPLCGFTVILVGILRGSRGESCKSTDKSGLFQDAPATRHERP
;
A
#
# COMPACT_ATOMS: atom_id res chain seq x y z
N MET A 1 3.97 -31.46 3.37
CA MET A 1 3.98 -30.78 4.67
C MET A 1 2.89 -29.74 4.64
N ALA A 2 1.89 -29.81 5.51
CA ALA A 2 0.81 -28.82 5.58
C ALA A 2 1.42 -27.44 5.89
N HIS A 3 1.01 -26.41 5.16
CA HIS A 3 1.29 -25.01 5.52
C HIS A 3 0.87 -24.83 6.98
N LYS A 4 1.82 -24.54 7.86
CA LYS A 4 1.50 -24.22 9.25
C LYS A 4 0.65 -22.96 9.24
N THR A 5 -0.58 -23.06 9.68
CA THR A 5 -1.44 -21.89 9.90
C THR A 5 -0.73 -20.91 10.81
N VAL A 6 -0.75 -19.62 10.43
CA VAL A 6 -0.16 -18.56 11.27
C VAL A 6 -0.77 -18.66 12.67
N THR A 7 0.05 -18.77 13.69
CA THR A 7 -0.43 -18.89 15.07
C THR A 7 -1.01 -17.55 15.55
N ALA A 8 -1.91 -17.57 16.54
CA ALA A 8 -2.48 -16.37 17.13
C ALA A 8 -1.39 -15.39 17.62
N TYR A 9 -0.31 -15.90 18.21
CA TYR A 9 0.84 -15.09 18.66
C TYR A 9 1.60 -14.43 17.50
N GLN A 10 1.76 -15.12 16.38
CA GLN A 10 2.39 -14.56 15.19
C GLN A 10 1.52 -13.46 14.56
N SER A 11 0.21 -13.69 14.50
CA SER A 11 -0.75 -12.67 14.03
C SER A 11 -0.73 -11.44 14.95
N ALA A 12 -0.68 -11.64 16.26
CA ALA A 12 -0.54 -10.57 17.24
C ALA A 12 0.77 -9.78 17.04
N ALA A 13 1.90 -10.46 16.82
CA ALA A 13 3.19 -9.80 16.56
C ALA A 13 3.15 -8.91 15.31
N ILE A 14 2.53 -9.38 14.22
CA ILE A 14 2.34 -8.59 12.99
C ILE A 14 1.43 -7.38 13.26
N PHE A 15 0.34 -7.59 13.99
CA PHE A 15 -0.58 -6.51 14.35
C PHE A 15 0.11 -5.43 15.19
N PHE A 16 0.82 -5.81 16.27
CA PHE A 16 1.56 -4.86 17.09
C PHE A 16 2.67 -4.15 16.31
N SER A 17 3.35 -4.82 15.40
CA SER A 17 4.32 -4.19 14.50
C SER A 17 3.66 -3.10 13.65
N SER A 18 2.45 -3.35 13.13
CA SER A 18 1.69 -2.37 12.34
C SER A 18 1.25 -1.17 13.20
N VAL A 19 0.84 -1.41 14.45
CA VAL A 19 0.48 -0.33 15.40
C VAL A 19 1.70 0.53 15.73
N ILE A 20 2.86 -0.08 15.96
CA ILE A 20 4.13 0.65 16.19
C ILE A 20 4.48 1.51 14.98
N ALA A 21 4.37 0.95 13.78
CA ALA A 21 4.65 1.69 12.55
C ALA A 21 3.68 2.88 12.35
N ALA A 22 2.40 2.68 12.71
CA ALA A 22 1.38 3.71 12.72
C ALA A 22 1.73 4.86 13.66
N ALA A 23 1.99 4.53 14.91
CA ALA A 23 2.32 5.49 15.96
C ALA A 23 3.60 6.27 15.62
N ALA A 24 4.64 5.59 15.12
CA ALA A 24 5.88 6.23 14.68
C ALA A 24 5.64 7.19 13.50
N THR A 25 4.85 6.79 12.51
CA THR A 25 4.49 7.64 11.36
C THR A 25 3.75 8.90 11.80
N PHE A 26 2.76 8.75 12.69
CA PHE A 26 2.02 9.88 13.26
C PHE A 26 2.95 10.81 14.06
N ALA A 27 3.77 10.25 14.95
CA ALA A 27 4.73 11.02 15.73
C ALA A 27 5.69 11.84 14.84
N ILE A 28 6.23 11.24 13.77
CA ILE A 28 7.11 11.94 12.82
C ILE A 28 6.38 13.12 12.16
N SER A 29 5.12 12.95 11.76
CA SER A 29 4.31 14.04 11.17
C SER A 29 4.12 15.18 12.15
N VAL A 30 3.83 14.89 13.42
CA VAL A 30 3.69 15.88 14.49
C VAL A 30 5.03 16.58 14.76
N ILE A 31 6.13 15.82 14.90
CA ILE A 31 7.47 16.37 15.10
C ILE A 31 7.85 17.30 13.94
N ALA A 32 7.57 16.88 12.69
CA ALA A 32 7.82 17.71 11.52
C ALA A 32 7.04 19.05 11.58
N ALA A 33 5.77 19.02 12.00
CA ALA A 33 4.94 20.21 12.13
C ALA A 33 5.50 21.19 13.20
N TYR A 34 6.11 20.67 14.27
CA TYR A 34 6.68 21.50 15.32
C TYR A 34 8.04 22.09 14.96
N PHE A 35 8.93 21.31 14.35
CA PHE A 35 10.34 21.65 14.20
C PHE A 35 10.69 22.24 12.82
N LEU A 36 9.95 21.92 11.77
CA LEU A 36 10.17 22.47 10.44
C LEU A 36 9.47 23.84 10.27
N SER A 37 10.03 24.69 9.42
CA SER A 37 9.34 25.89 8.93
C SER A 37 8.13 25.51 8.07
N GLN A 38 7.23 26.46 7.77
CA GLN A 38 6.05 26.16 6.93
C GLN A 38 6.43 25.62 5.54
N SER A 39 7.48 26.18 4.93
CA SER A 39 7.95 25.75 3.62
C SER A 39 8.61 24.37 3.66
N GLU A 40 9.42 24.09 4.69
CA GLU A 40 10.06 22.79 4.89
C GLU A 40 9.04 21.72 5.22
N PHE A 41 8.06 22.02 6.09
CA PHE A 41 6.96 21.09 6.40
C PHE A 41 6.17 20.74 5.14
N ARG A 42 5.83 21.74 4.32
CA ARG A 42 5.18 21.53 3.03
C ARG A 42 6.01 20.60 2.15
N GLN A 43 7.29 20.88 1.96
CA GLN A 43 8.17 20.04 1.14
C GLN A 43 8.24 18.61 1.66
N PHE A 44 8.38 18.44 2.98
CA PHE A 44 8.43 17.11 3.59
C PHE A 44 7.09 16.37 3.49
N GLN A 45 6.01 16.99 3.94
CA GLN A 45 4.72 16.32 4.15
C GLN A 45 3.90 16.18 2.87
N SER A 46 4.02 17.10 1.90
CA SER A 46 3.27 17.02 0.65
C SER A 46 4.08 16.57 -0.56
N ALA A 47 5.43 16.67 -0.52
CA ALA A 47 6.27 16.20 -1.62
C ALA A 47 7.07 14.94 -1.27
N PHE A 48 8.02 15.05 -0.31
CA PHE A 48 8.98 13.97 -0.06
C PHE A 48 8.30 12.70 0.46
N TRP A 49 7.56 12.82 1.54
CA TRP A 49 6.89 11.70 2.18
C TRP A 49 5.93 10.95 1.24
N PRO A 50 4.97 11.62 0.56
CA PRO A 50 4.04 10.94 -0.33
C PRO A 50 4.71 10.33 -1.56
N LEU A 51 5.73 11.00 -2.13
CA LEU A 51 6.46 10.46 -3.28
C LEU A 51 7.24 9.20 -2.91
N VAL A 52 8.03 9.26 -1.82
CA VAL A 52 8.81 8.11 -1.36
C VAL A 52 7.91 6.93 -1.01
N PHE A 53 6.87 7.15 -0.18
CA PHE A 53 5.96 6.07 0.20
C PHE A 53 5.05 5.61 -0.94
N GLY A 54 4.75 6.47 -1.91
CA GLY A 54 4.09 6.08 -3.16
C GLY A 54 4.94 5.10 -3.96
N ILE A 55 6.23 5.39 -4.13
CA ILE A 55 7.19 4.49 -4.80
C ILE A 55 7.39 3.22 -3.96
N TYR A 56 7.48 3.31 -2.63
CA TYR A 56 7.57 2.15 -1.74
C TYR A 56 6.32 1.27 -1.84
N GLY A 57 5.12 1.84 -1.98
CA GLY A 57 3.89 1.09 -2.22
C GLY A 57 3.93 0.28 -3.52
N ILE A 58 4.47 0.86 -4.60
CA ILE A 58 4.69 0.16 -5.87
C ILE A 58 5.74 -0.94 -5.70
N THR A 59 6.87 -0.64 -5.05
CA THR A 59 7.95 -1.61 -4.82
C THR A 59 7.57 -2.70 -3.81
N GLY A 60 6.51 -2.52 -3.02
CA GLY A 60 5.89 -3.54 -2.17
C GLY A 60 5.48 -4.82 -2.94
N ALA A 61 5.29 -4.73 -4.25
CA ALA A 61 5.13 -5.88 -5.14
C ALA A 61 6.31 -6.88 -5.07
N ILE A 62 7.52 -6.39 -4.79
CA ILE A 62 8.71 -7.24 -4.56
C ILE A 62 8.48 -8.14 -3.36
N GLN A 63 7.97 -7.58 -2.26
CA GLN A 63 7.67 -8.34 -1.05
C GLN A 63 6.62 -9.44 -1.32
N GLN A 64 5.55 -9.11 -2.05
CA GLN A 64 4.47 -10.05 -2.36
C GLN A 64 4.97 -11.23 -3.20
N GLU A 65 5.66 -10.97 -4.31
CA GLU A 65 6.18 -12.03 -5.18
C GLU A 65 7.29 -12.84 -4.48
N THR A 66 8.14 -12.19 -3.68
CA THR A 66 9.17 -12.91 -2.92
C THR A 66 8.53 -13.86 -1.90
N THR A 67 7.49 -13.42 -1.19
CA THR A 67 6.75 -14.28 -0.25
C THR A 67 6.20 -15.51 -0.97
N ARG A 68 5.56 -15.32 -2.13
CA ARG A 68 5.05 -16.41 -2.96
C ARG A 68 6.17 -17.35 -3.45
N ALA A 69 7.22 -16.78 -4.06
CA ALA A 69 8.26 -17.56 -4.72
C ALA A 69 9.11 -18.35 -3.72
N VAL A 70 9.42 -17.78 -2.56
CA VAL A 70 10.15 -18.46 -1.48
C VAL A 70 9.25 -19.51 -0.82
N GLY A 71 8.00 -19.21 -0.53
CA GLY A 71 7.05 -20.18 0.04
C GLY A 71 6.84 -21.37 -0.89
N ALA A 72 6.64 -21.15 -2.19
CA ALA A 72 6.49 -22.20 -3.18
C ALA A 72 7.77 -23.06 -3.32
N SER A 73 8.96 -22.46 -3.20
CA SER A 73 10.22 -23.22 -3.27
C SER A 73 10.39 -24.23 -2.14
N LEU A 74 9.78 -23.99 -0.97
CA LEU A 74 9.81 -24.91 0.17
C LEU A 74 8.91 -26.13 -0.04
N LEU A 75 7.91 -26.02 -0.91
CA LEU A 75 6.99 -27.12 -1.24
C LEU A 75 7.52 -28.02 -2.37
N GLN A 76 8.47 -27.55 -3.15
CA GLN A 76 9.08 -28.33 -4.24
C GLN A 76 10.00 -29.43 -3.71
N LYS A 77 9.90 -30.62 -4.30
CA LYS A 77 10.84 -31.72 -4.02
C LYS A 77 12.27 -31.31 -4.46
N PRO A 78 13.33 -31.71 -3.70
CA PRO A 78 14.72 -31.39 -4.06
C PRO A 78 15.11 -31.75 -5.49
N GLU A 79 14.57 -32.84 -6.00
CA GLU A 79 14.83 -33.38 -7.35
C GLU A 79 14.25 -32.52 -8.48
N SER A 80 13.23 -31.68 -8.21
CA SER A 80 12.61 -30.81 -9.20
C SER A 80 13.22 -29.40 -9.25
N ARG A 81 14.27 -29.12 -8.47
CA ARG A 81 14.97 -27.82 -8.44
C ARG A 81 15.93 -27.69 -9.63
N THR A 82 15.39 -27.76 -10.85
CA THR A 82 16.17 -27.71 -12.10
C THR A 82 16.67 -26.31 -12.49
N HIS A 83 16.24 -25.26 -11.77
CA HIS A 83 16.65 -23.91 -12.10
C HIS A 83 17.87 -23.48 -11.28
N THR A 84 19.05 -23.55 -11.88
CA THR A 84 20.23 -22.84 -11.39
C THR A 84 20.02 -21.34 -11.61
N ASN A 85 19.46 -20.67 -10.60
CA ASN A 85 19.31 -19.23 -10.65
C ASN A 85 20.69 -18.57 -10.59
N ARG A 86 21.08 -17.86 -11.65
CA ARG A 86 22.34 -17.10 -11.70
C ARG A 86 22.33 -15.93 -10.71
N LEU A 87 21.16 -15.37 -10.39
CA LEU A 87 20.99 -14.25 -9.47
C LEU A 87 20.10 -14.65 -8.30
N SER A 88 20.49 -14.22 -7.10
CA SER A 88 19.64 -14.34 -5.91
C SER A 88 18.39 -13.45 -6.03
N TYR A 89 17.35 -13.75 -5.26
CA TYR A 89 16.15 -12.93 -5.22
C TYR A 89 16.44 -11.49 -4.77
N SER A 90 17.39 -11.30 -3.84
CA SER A 90 17.83 -9.99 -3.36
C SER A 90 18.60 -9.21 -4.42
N ALA A 91 19.44 -9.88 -5.23
CA ALA A 91 20.12 -9.24 -6.36
C ALA A 91 19.13 -8.78 -7.44
N VAL A 92 18.12 -9.59 -7.76
CA VAL A 92 17.04 -9.18 -8.68
C VAL A 92 16.28 -7.98 -8.14
N ALA A 93 15.95 -7.98 -6.85
CA ALA A 93 15.28 -6.85 -6.20
C ALA A 93 16.14 -5.57 -6.25
N ALA A 94 17.44 -5.67 -5.98
CA ALA A 94 18.37 -4.55 -6.08
C ALA A 94 18.45 -3.98 -7.51
N LEU A 95 18.52 -4.86 -8.53
CA LEU A 95 18.52 -4.44 -9.94
C LEU A 95 17.21 -3.75 -10.35
N LEU A 96 16.06 -4.26 -9.89
CA LEU A 96 14.77 -3.60 -10.12
C LEU A 96 14.71 -2.26 -9.40
N GLY A 97 15.17 -2.19 -8.14
CA GLY A 97 15.28 -0.93 -7.39
C GLY A 97 16.19 0.08 -8.10
N LEU A 98 17.32 -0.37 -8.65
CA LEU A 98 18.22 0.47 -9.45
C LEU A 98 17.53 0.97 -10.73
N GLY A 99 16.77 0.11 -11.42
CA GLY A 99 15.98 0.51 -12.59
C GLY A 99 14.97 1.60 -12.25
N ILE A 100 14.26 1.48 -11.12
CA ILE A 100 13.34 2.51 -10.63
C ILE A 100 14.10 3.79 -10.24
N ALA A 101 15.24 3.68 -9.56
CA ALA A 101 16.09 4.82 -9.20
C ALA A 101 16.56 5.60 -10.44
N VAL A 102 16.93 4.90 -11.52
CA VAL A 102 17.26 5.54 -12.81
C VAL A 102 16.05 6.29 -13.36
N ILE A 103 14.85 5.71 -13.33
CA ILE A 103 13.61 6.39 -13.77
C ILE A 103 13.36 7.64 -12.91
N VAL A 104 13.52 7.54 -11.57
CA VAL A 104 13.38 8.66 -10.64
C VAL A 104 14.34 9.80 -11.02
N VAL A 105 15.61 9.49 -11.26
CA VAL A 105 16.62 10.49 -11.65
C VAL A 105 16.32 11.09 -13.03
N MET A 106 15.97 10.27 -14.02
CA MET A 106 15.67 10.75 -15.37
C MET A 106 14.41 11.60 -15.44
N THR A 107 13.41 11.30 -14.61
CA THR A 107 12.16 12.09 -14.54
C THR A 107 12.24 13.29 -13.60
N SER A 108 13.32 13.41 -12.80
CA SER A 108 13.46 14.47 -11.80
C SER A 108 13.32 15.90 -12.34
N PRO A 109 13.70 16.25 -13.58
CA PRO A 109 13.46 17.60 -14.11
C PRO A 109 11.97 17.99 -14.15
N LEU A 110 11.06 17.01 -14.22
CA LEU A 110 9.61 17.25 -14.28
C LEU A 110 9.00 17.57 -12.91
N TRP A 111 9.63 17.13 -11.82
CA TRP A 111 9.02 17.18 -10.49
C TRP A 111 9.95 17.74 -9.38
N SER A 112 11.25 17.95 -9.64
CA SER A 112 12.19 18.46 -8.64
C SER A 112 11.87 19.88 -8.18
N SER A 113 11.06 20.64 -8.92
CA SER A 113 10.51 21.94 -8.50
C SER A 113 9.66 21.85 -7.22
N ALA A 114 9.14 20.65 -6.89
CA ALA A 114 8.47 20.41 -5.60
C ALA A 114 9.42 20.42 -4.40
N PHE A 115 10.74 20.47 -4.62
CA PHE A 115 11.80 20.44 -3.62
C PHE A 115 12.68 21.71 -3.68
N PRO A 116 12.13 22.89 -3.41
CA PRO A 116 12.85 24.15 -3.62
C PRO A 116 14.10 24.30 -2.74
N SER A 117 14.12 23.70 -1.54
CA SER A 117 15.24 23.84 -0.61
C SER A 117 16.48 23.08 -1.05
N TYR A 118 16.33 21.81 -1.44
CA TYR A 118 17.45 20.92 -1.78
C TYR A 118 17.08 19.96 -2.92
N PRO A 119 16.78 20.44 -4.14
CA PRO A 119 16.21 19.61 -5.21
C PRO A 119 17.09 18.41 -5.57
N GLN A 120 18.39 18.62 -5.73
CA GLN A 120 19.32 17.55 -6.13
C GLN A 120 19.50 16.51 -5.01
N MET A 121 19.65 16.98 -3.75
CA MET A 121 19.84 16.08 -2.62
C MET A 121 18.60 15.23 -2.35
N SER A 122 17.39 15.82 -2.41
CA SER A 122 16.14 15.05 -2.27
C SER A 122 16.00 13.99 -3.36
N VAL A 123 16.37 14.31 -4.62
CA VAL A 123 16.38 13.31 -5.72
C VAL A 123 17.35 12.17 -5.43
N VAL A 124 18.58 12.47 -4.97
CA VAL A 124 19.58 11.45 -4.62
C VAL A 124 19.10 10.59 -3.45
N LEU A 125 18.53 11.21 -2.42
CA LEU A 125 17.95 10.48 -1.28
C LEU A 125 16.81 9.56 -1.70
N ILE A 126 15.89 10.03 -2.55
CA ILE A 126 14.79 9.21 -3.08
C ILE A 126 15.35 8.04 -3.89
N ALA A 127 16.26 8.30 -4.83
CA ALA A 127 16.84 7.25 -5.67
C ALA A 127 17.58 6.18 -4.84
N PHE A 128 18.40 6.61 -3.87
CA PHE A 128 19.07 5.69 -2.95
C PHE A 128 18.09 4.92 -2.07
N GLY A 129 17.09 5.61 -1.51
CA GLY A 129 16.05 5.02 -0.67
C GLY A 129 15.27 3.92 -1.38
N VAL A 130 14.93 4.14 -2.66
CA VAL A 130 14.20 3.14 -3.49
C VAL A 130 15.01 1.86 -3.67
N VAL A 131 16.33 1.96 -3.91
CA VAL A 131 17.19 0.76 -4.04
C VAL A 131 17.26 0.01 -2.71
N MET A 132 17.45 0.72 -1.61
CA MET A 132 17.54 0.11 -0.27
C MET A 132 16.21 -0.51 0.15
N TYR A 133 15.12 0.17 -0.13
CA TYR A 133 13.77 -0.34 0.16
C TYR A 133 13.40 -1.55 -0.71
N ALA A 134 13.84 -1.62 -1.97
CA ALA A 134 13.62 -2.79 -2.81
C ALA A 134 14.26 -4.06 -2.21
N VAL A 135 15.46 -3.94 -1.66
CA VAL A 135 16.13 -5.04 -0.94
C VAL A 135 15.41 -5.35 0.37
N TYR A 136 15.03 -4.32 1.14
CA TYR A 136 14.21 -4.47 2.35
C TYR A 136 12.92 -5.27 2.06
N ALA A 137 12.19 -4.88 1.02
CA ALA A 137 10.95 -5.54 0.61
C ALA A 137 11.18 -7.01 0.24
N ALA A 138 12.30 -7.32 -0.45
CA ALA A 138 12.68 -8.68 -0.78
C ALA A 138 13.00 -9.51 0.47
N VAL A 139 13.79 -8.98 1.42
CA VAL A 139 14.12 -9.67 2.68
C VAL A 139 12.86 -9.88 3.54
N SER A 140 12.01 -8.87 3.63
CA SER A 140 10.72 -8.95 4.31
C SER A 140 9.83 -10.02 3.67
N GLY A 141 9.71 -10.05 2.35
CA GLY A 141 8.97 -11.06 1.60
C GLY A 141 9.53 -12.47 1.81
N ALA A 142 10.85 -12.63 1.78
CA ALA A 142 11.49 -13.93 2.01
C ALA A 142 11.27 -14.43 3.45
N SER A 143 11.17 -13.52 4.43
CA SER A 143 10.85 -13.88 5.82
C SER A 143 9.42 -14.41 5.94
N GLY A 144 8.45 -13.78 5.27
CA GLY A 144 7.07 -14.26 5.20
C GLY A 144 6.96 -15.62 4.49
N GLY A 145 7.65 -15.78 3.34
CA GLY A 145 7.68 -17.05 2.58
C GLY A 145 8.30 -18.23 3.34
N ARG A 146 9.14 -17.96 4.34
CA ARG A 146 9.75 -18.97 5.25
C ARG A 146 9.03 -19.14 6.58
N ASP A 147 7.82 -18.61 6.71
CA ASP A 147 7.04 -18.60 7.96
C ASP A 147 7.79 -17.97 9.16
N SER A 148 8.77 -17.09 8.90
CA SER A 148 9.55 -16.39 9.92
C SER A 148 8.86 -15.11 10.39
N TRP A 149 7.61 -15.23 10.83
CA TRP A 149 6.71 -14.11 11.11
C TRP A 149 7.19 -13.15 12.20
N TYR A 150 7.89 -13.63 13.22
CA TYR A 150 8.51 -12.76 14.24
C TYR A 150 9.63 -11.89 13.64
N PHE A 151 10.43 -12.46 12.73
CA PHE A 151 11.47 -11.70 12.04
C PHE A 151 10.86 -10.69 11.06
N TYR A 152 9.77 -11.06 10.38
CA TYR A 152 8.96 -10.16 9.55
C TYR A 152 8.44 -8.96 10.36
N ALA A 153 7.84 -9.22 11.52
CA ALA A 153 7.33 -8.18 12.42
C ALA A 153 8.45 -7.29 12.96
N ALA A 154 9.60 -7.89 13.32
CA ALA A 154 10.78 -7.16 13.80
C ALA A 154 11.39 -6.24 12.72
N LEU A 155 11.39 -6.65 11.45
CA LEU A 155 11.81 -5.79 10.33
C LEU A 155 10.88 -4.59 10.18
N GLY A 156 9.56 -4.80 10.22
CA GLY A 156 8.59 -3.72 10.04
C GLY A 156 8.58 -2.72 11.20
N SER A 157 8.53 -3.22 12.45
CA SER A 157 8.61 -2.34 13.63
C SER A 157 9.97 -1.68 13.77
N GLY A 158 11.06 -2.40 13.46
CA GLY A 158 12.42 -1.88 13.53
C GLY A 158 12.64 -0.75 12.51
N GLU A 159 12.14 -0.88 11.29
CA GLU A 159 12.17 0.18 10.28
C GLU A 159 11.48 1.44 10.79
N ALA A 160 10.28 1.31 11.34
CA ALA A 160 9.51 2.44 11.85
C ALA A 160 10.19 3.11 13.07
N LEU A 161 10.75 2.33 13.98
CA LEU A 161 11.47 2.85 15.15
C LEU A 161 12.78 3.52 14.78
N ILE A 162 13.55 2.98 13.83
CA ILE A 162 14.77 3.64 13.32
C ILE A 162 14.41 4.96 12.66
N ARG A 163 13.35 5.00 11.86
CA ARG A 163 12.87 6.23 11.24
C ARG A 163 12.51 7.29 12.28
N LEU A 164 11.78 6.92 13.31
CA LEU A 164 11.44 7.82 14.42
C LEU A 164 12.70 8.26 15.17
N ALA A 165 13.58 7.35 15.53
CA ALA A 165 14.83 7.67 16.23
C ALA A 165 15.76 8.59 15.42
N ALA A 166 15.89 8.33 14.11
CA ALA A 166 16.66 9.17 13.21
C ALA A 166 16.02 10.56 13.04
N THR A 167 14.69 10.65 13.02
CA THR A 167 13.97 11.94 13.03
C THR A 167 14.26 12.72 14.32
N LEU A 168 14.20 12.07 15.47
CA LEU A 168 14.54 12.70 16.75
C LEU A 168 16.02 13.16 16.78
N ALA A 169 16.94 12.34 16.27
CA ALA A 169 18.34 12.72 16.14
C ALA A 169 18.50 13.93 15.21
N ALA A 170 17.77 14.00 14.10
CA ALA A 170 17.81 15.15 13.20
C ALA A 170 17.32 16.44 13.89
N VAL A 171 16.31 16.35 14.77
CA VAL A 171 15.85 17.47 15.60
C VAL A 171 16.96 17.93 16.56
N VAL A 172 17.57 17.00 17.31
CA VAL A 172 18.64 17.32 18.29
C VAL A 172 19.86 17.93 17.60
N LEU A 173 20.20 17.43 16.41
CA LEU A 173 21.34 17.91 15.62
C LEU A 173 21.04 19.15 14.77
N SER A 174 19.79 19.64 14.81
CA SER A 174 19.32 20.78 14.00
C SER A 174 19.57 20.60 12.50
N TRP A 175 19.38 19.37 11.99
CA TRP A 175 19.57 19.05 10.56
C TRP A 175 18.37 19.43 9.68
N HIS A 176 17.37 20.11 10.25
CA HIS A 176 16.20 20.60 9.55
C HIS A 176 15.63 19.58 8.54
N LEU A 177 15.16 20.07 7.38
CA LEU A 177 14.50 19.26 6.36
C LEU A 177 15.34 18.05 5.89
N LEU A 178 16.63 18.25 5.59
CA LEU A 178 17.50 17.16 5.12
C LEU A 178 17.62 16.02 6.14
N GLY A 179 17.61 16.36 7.44
CA GLY A 179 17.62 15.35 8.49
C GLY A 179 16.37 14.49 8.48
N PHE A 180 15.20 15.09 8.27
CA PHE A 180 13.93 14.37 8.17
C PHE A 180 13.87 13.49 6.91
N GLU A 181 14.29 14.00 5.76
CA GLU A 181 14.38 13.24 4.51
C GLU A 181 15.35 12.05 4.64
N THR A 182 16.51 12.29 5.23
CA THR A 182 17.51 11.25 5.50
C THR A 182 17.00 10.19 6.46
N ALA A 183 16.25 10.56 7.51
CA ALA A 183 15.69 9.63 8.47
C ALA A 183 14.75 8.61 7.81
N VAL A 184 13.94 9.04 6.84
CA VAL A 184 13.07 8.14 6.07
C VAL A 184 13.88 7.13 5.28
N VAL A 185 14.97 7.56 4.66
CA VAL A 185 15.79 6.69 3.80
C VAL A 185 16.64 5.73 4.61
N VAL A 186 17.29 6.21 5.67
CA VAL A 186 18.15 5.38 6.55
C VAL A 186 17.37 4.26 7.22
N ALA A 187 16.10 4.46 7.53
CA ALA A 187 15.24 3.42 8.10
C ALA A 187 15.14 2.18 7.21
N SER A 188 15.13 2.36 5.89
CA SER A 188 15.07 1.24 4.95
C SER A 188 16.32 0.33 4.98
N LEU A 189 17.42 0.76 5.61
CA LEU A 189 18.65 -0.01 5.77
C LEU A 189 18.58 -1.06 6.91
N ILE A 190 17.50 -1.12 7.70
CA ILE A 190 17.35 -2.07 8.83
C ILE A 190 17.62 -3.53 8.43
N TRP A 191 17.35 -3.90 7.18
CA TRP A 191 17.62 -5.25 6.69
C TRP A 191 19.09 -5.63 6.81
N LEU A 192 20.02 -4.65 6.67
CA LEU A 192 21.45 -4.90 6.68
C LEU A 192 21.93 -5.44 8.04
N PRO A 193 21.77 -4.74 9.18
CA PRO A 193 22.12 -5.30 10.47
C PRO A 193 21.32 -6.56 10.83
N CYS A 194 20.06 -6.65 10.43
CA CYS A 194 19.25 -7.84 10.66
C CYS A 194 19.80 -9.08 9.93
N VAL A 195 20.29 -8.93 8.70
CA VAL A 195 20.92 -10.02 7.94
C VAL A 195 22.31 -10.36 8.49
N VAL A 196 23.12 -9.36 8.84
CA VAL A 196 24.50 -9.57 9.32
C VAL A 196 24.52 -10.21 10.71
N PHE A 197 23.75 -9.71 11.67
CA PHE A 197 23.85 -10.11 13.07
C PHE A 197 22.86 -11.20 13.48
N SER A 198 21.77 -11.43 12.72
CA SER A 198 20.76 -12.44 13.05
C SER A 198 20.99 -13.76 12.31
N ARG A 199 20.92 -14.89 13.04
CA ARG A 199 20.93 -16.23 12.40
C ARG A 199 19.73 -16.45 11.49
N THR A 200 18.56 -15.93 11.86
CA THR A 200 17.34 -15.97 11.04
C THR A 200 17.50 -15.12 9.81
N GLY A 201 18.05 -13.90 9.95
CA GLY A 201 18.32 -13.01 8.82
C GLY A 201 19.24 -13.65 7.78
N ARG A 202 20.35 -14.29 8.21
CA ARG A 202 21.23 -15.04 7.29
C ARG A 202 20.51 -16.19 6.58
N ARG A 203 19.65 -16.94 7.27
CA ARG A 203 18.85 -18.01 6.66
C ARG A 203 17.85 -17.47 5.64
N VAL A 204 17.22 -16.33 5.92
CA VAL A 204 16.31 -15.64 5.00
C VAL A 204 17.06 -15.14 3.78
N TRP A 205 18.25 -14.53 3.97
CA TRP A 205 19.09 -14.01 2.87
C TRP A 205 19.48 -15.07 1.84
N HIS A 206 19.72 -16.30 2.28
CA HIS A 206 20.05 -17.44 1.41
C HIS A 206 18.81 -18.26 1.00
N ALA A 207 17.61 -17.67 1.04
CA ALA A 207 16.41 -18.35 0.57
C ALA A 207 16.44 -18.54 -0.95
N SER A 208 15.91 -19.68 -1.42
CA SER A 208 15.73 -19.98 -2.84
C SER A 208 14.32 -19.60 -3.29
N ILE A 209 14.14 -19.37 -4.60
CA ILE A 209 12.85 -19.11 -5.25
C ILE A 209 12.49 -20.26 -6.19
N ASP A 210 11.20 -20.48 -6.43
CA ASP A 210 10.62 -21.57 -7.22
C ASP A 210 10.75 -21.41 -8.75
N VAL A 211 11.09 -20.20 -9.20
CA VAL A 211 11.12 -19.81 -10.62
C VAL A 211 12.47 -19.23 -11.03
N SER A 212 12.72 -19.14 -12.33
CA SER A 212 13.93 -18.48 -12.84
C SER A 212 13.94 -16.98 -12.51
N SER A 213 15.14 -16.40 -12.33
CA SER A 213 15.32 -14.96 -12.00
C SER A 213 14.60 -14.04 -12.99
N ARG A 214 14.56 -14.39 -14.31
CA ARG A 214 13.83 -13.63 -15.34
C ARG A 214 12.31 -13.66 -15.12
N ARG A 215 11.75 -14.85 -14.81
CA ARG A 215 10.32 -15.00 -14.54
C ARG A 215 9.92 -14.28 -13.26
N TYR A 216 10.74 -14.37 -12.23
CA TYR A 216 10.59 -13.66 -10.97
C TYR A 216 10.55 -12.15 -11.19
N ALA A 217 11.53 -11.57 -11.91
CA ALA A 217 11.55 -10.15 -12.24
C ALA A 217 10.30 -9.70 -13.04
N ARG A 218 9.89 -10.49 -14.05
CA ARG A 218 8.69 -10.20 -14.84
C ARG A 218 7.42 -10.18 -13.97
N ASN A 219 7.27 -11.13 -13.06
CA ASN A 219 6.13 -11.19 -12.15
C ASN A 219 6.08 -9.96 -11.24
N ILE A 220 7.24 -9.54 -10.71
CA ILE A 220 7.34 -8.32 -9.89
C ILE A 220 6.90 -7.10 -10.70
N VAL A 221 7.41 -6.91 -11.92
CA VAL A 221 7.03 -5.76 -12.76
C VAL A 221 5.53 -5.74 -13.05
N MET A 222 4.91 -6.89 -13.32
CA MET A 222 3.46 -6.98 -13.51
C MET A 222 2.68 -6.58 -12.25
N LEU A 223 3.14 -7.02 -11.08
CA LEU A 223 2.54 -6.63 -9.80
C LEU A 223 2.75 -5.15 -9.49
N MET A 224 3.92 -4.58 -9.80
CA MET A 224 4.19 -3.14 -9.66
C MET A 224 3.21 -2.29 -10.50
N LEU A 225 3.00 -2.67 -11.76
CA LEU A 225 2.03 -1.99 -12.63
C LEU A 225 0.60 -2.09 -12.05
N SER A 226 0.26 -3.24 -11.47
CA SER A 226 -1.05 -3.45 -10.84
C SER A 226 -1.26 -2.60 -9.58
N SER A 227 -0.21 -2.35 -8.80
CA SER A 227 -0.28 -1.59 -7.55
C SER A 227 -0.10 -0.08 -7.73
N ALA A 228 0.32 0.38 -8.91
CA ALA A 228 0.61 1.80 -9.15
C ALA A 228 -0.61 2.70 -8.93
N GLY A 229 -1.78 2.32 -9.45
CA GLY A 229 -3.01 3.08 -9.26
C GLY A 229 -3.42 3.21 -7.79
N ALA A 230 -3.29 2.11 -7.03
CA ALA A 230 -3.55 2.12 -5.59
C ALA A 230 -2.57 3.04 -4.84
N SER A 231 -1.27 2.97 -5.16
CA SER A 231 -0.23 3.80 -4.54
C SER A 231 -0.43 5.30 -4.82
N ILE A 232 -0.86 5.67 -6.03
CA ILE A 232 -1.18 7.06 -6.39
C ILE A 232 -2.30 7.59 -5.48
N LEU A 233 -3.41 6.87 -5.39
CA LEU A 233 -4.58 7.33 -4.65
C LEU A 233 -4.35 7.26 -3.12
N MET A 234 -3.74 6.19 -2.63
CA MET A 234 -3.62 5.95 -1.19
C MET A 234 -2.48 6.74 -0.55
N THR A 235 -1.39 6.99 -1.26
CA THR A 235 -0.16 7.49 -0.65
C THR A 235 0.40 8.72 -1.37
N ALA A 236 0.51 8.68 -2.70
CA ALA A 236 1.14 9.74 -3.47
C ALA A 236 0.18 10.91 -3.78
N PHE A 237 -1.09 10.86 -3.41
CA PHE A 237 -2.08 11.90 -3.71
C PHE A 237 -1.66 13.32 -3.28
N PRO A 238 -1.12 13.56 -2.05
CA PRO A 238 -0.68 14.89 -1.66
C PRO A 238 0.46 15.45 -2.53
N PHE A 239 1.31 14.57 -3.09
CA PHE A 239 2.34 14.98 -4.03
C PHE A 239 1.75 15.57 -5.31
N PHE A 240 0.73 14.95 -5.89
CA PHE A 240 0.05 15.47 -7.07
C PHE A 240 -0.77 16.74 -6.75
N LEU A 241 -1.40 16.79 -5.57
CA LEU A 241 -2.14 17.96 -5.11
C LEU A 241 -1.23 19.20 -5.04
N GLN A 242 0.04 19.05 -4.66
CA GLN A 242 1.01 20.15 -4.60
C GLN A 242 1.22 20.83 -5.95
N PHE A 243 1.25 20.08 -7.07
CA PHE A 243 1.46 20.65 -8.40
C PHE A 243 0.26 21.46 -8.91
N THR A 244 -0.93 21.17 -8.43
CA THR A 244 -2.14 21.87 -8.81
C THR A 244 -2.46 23.06 -7.88
N THR A 245 -1.65 23.26 -6.82
CA THR A 245 -1.86 24.32 -5.82
C THR A 245 -0.66 25.26 -5.82
N GLN A 246 -0.85 26.47 -6.38
CA GLN A 246 0.19 27.48 -6.43
C GLN A 246 0.37 28.22 -5.10
N GLU A 247 -0.66 28.32 -4.28
CA GLU A 247 -0.64 29.02 -3.01
C GLU A 247 0.13 28.26 -1.94
N GLN A 248 1.13 28.91 -1.36
CA GLN A 248 1.87 28.43 -0.19
C GLN A 248 1.14 28.83 1.09
N SER A 249 -0.08 28.32 1.30
CA SER A 249 -0.89 28.69 2.45
C SER A 249 -0.71 27.71 3.61
N ALA A 250 -0.86 28.22 4.85
CA ALA A 250 -0.93 27.36 6.04
C ALA A 250 -2.12 26.39 5.98
N GLN A 251 -3.20 26.78 5.29
CA GLN A 251 -4.37 25.93 5.07
C GLN A 251 -4.06 24.70 4.22
N PHE A 252 -3.20 24.83 3.19
CA PHE A 252 -2.72 23.68 2.41
C PHE A 252 -1.96 22.69 3.31
N ASN A 253 -1.07 23.19 4.17
CA ASN A 253 -0.31 22.35 5.09
C ASN A 253 -1.22 21.63 6.11
N ALA A 254 -2.24 22.34 6.63
CA ALA A 254 -3.25 21.76 7.51
C ALA A 254 -4.05 20.67 6.80
N LEU A 255 -4.47 20.88 5.55
CA LEU A 255 -5.19 19.90 4.73
C LEU A 255 -4.37 18.62 4.51
N VAL A 256 -3.09 18.75 4.14
CA VAL A 256 -2.22 17.59 3.91
C VAL A 256 -2.00 16.80 5.22
N ALA A 257 -1.79 17.49 6.34
CA ALA A 257 -1.71 16.85 7.66
C ALA A 257 -3.02 16.13 8.01
N ALA A 258 -4.17 16.78 7.79
CA ALA A 258 -5.50 16.22 8.03
C ALA A 258 -5.75 14.96 7.22
N ILE A 259 -5.38 14.92 5.92
CA ILE A 259 -5.46 13.71 5.08
C ILE A 259 -4.70 12.55 5.72
N GLY A 260 -3.48 12.78 6.22
CA GLY A 260 -2.67 11.76 6.88
C GLY A 260 -3.30 11.23 8.16
N VAL A 261 -3.76 12.12 9.03
CA VAL A 261 -4.34 11.79 10.35
C VAL A 261 -5.66 11.04 10.20
N THR A 262 -6.56 11.50 9.33
CA THR A 262 -7.89 10.89 9.15
C THR A 262 -7.81 9.54 8.42
N ARG A 263 -6.81 9.33 7.58
CA ARG A 263 -6.63 8.10 6.80
C ARG A 263 -6.00 6.96 7.61
N SER A 264 -5.03 7.27 8.45
CA SER A 264 -4.22 6.27 9.15
C SER A 264 -5.03 5.30 10.02
N PRO A 265 -6.00 5.74 10.85
CA PRO A 265 -6.76 4.84 11.72
C PRO A 265 -7.59 3.78 10.97
N ILE A 266 -8.03 4.07 9.75
CA ILE A 266 -8.84 3.17 8.92
C ILE A 266 -7.95 2.26 8.08
N MET A 267 -6.91 2.84 7.44
CA MET A 267 -6.09 2.11 6.47
C MET A 267 -5.14 1.11 7.09
N MET A 268 -4.56 1.41 8.26
CA MET A 268 -3.58 0.52 8.88
C MET A 268 -4.16 -0.81 9.34
N PRO A 269 -5.28 -0.86 10.08
CA PRO A 269 -5.93 -2.13 10.37
C PRO A 269 -6.34 -2.88 9.11
N LEU A 270 -6.89 -2.17 8.11
CA LEU A 270 -7.33 -2.79 6.87
C LEU A 270 -6.18 -3.49 6.13
N GLN A 271 -5.01 -2.84 6.03
CA GLN A 271 -3.82 -3.42 5.41
C GLN A 271 -3.30 -4.64 6.20
N ALA A 272 -3.30 -4.57 7.52
CA ALA A 272 -2.90 -5.70 8.38
C ALA A 272 -3.79 -6.94 8.16
N PHE A 273 -5.10 -6.72 7.94
CA PHE A 273 -6.07 -7.80 7.73
C PHE A 273 -6.33 -8.15 6.27
N GLN A 274 -5.63 -7.55 5.31
CA GLN A 274 -5.87 -7.76 3.88
C GLN A 274 -5.78 -9.24 3.46
N GLY A 275 -4.78 -9.97 3.94
CA GLY A 275 -4.64 -11.40 3.66
C GLY A 275 -5.78 -12.25 4.23
N VAL A 276 -6.30 -11.88 5.41
CA VAL A 276 -7.46 -12.53 6.02
C VAL A 276 -8.72 -12.28 5.20
N ALA A 277 -8.91 -11.04 4.71
CA ALA A 277 -10.04 -10.68 3.86
C ALA A 277 -10.04 -11.48 2.55
N ILE A 278 -8.90 -11.58 1.87
CA ILE A 278 -8.77 -12.38 0.64
C ILE A 278 -9.09 -13.85 0.92
N SER A 279 -8.57 -14.41 2.02
CA SER A 279 -8.84 -15.81 2.40
C SER A 279 -10.32 -16.06 2.72
N ALA A 280 -10.99 -15.09 3.34
CA ALA A 280 -12.43 -15.17 3.61
C ALA A 280 -13.26 -15.11 2.32
N PHE A 281 -12.89 -14.26 1.37
CA PHE A 281 -13.55 -14.17 0.06
C PHE A 281 -13.37 -15.44 -0.76
N LEU A 282 -12.20 -16.07 -0.72
CA LEU A 282 -11.95 -17.37 -1.37
C LEU A 282 -12.91 -18.49 -0.88
N LYS A 283 -13.34 -18.44 0.38
CA LYS A 283 -14.29 -19.41 0.94
C LYS A 283 -15.74 -19.16 0.53
N HIS A 284 -16.08 -17.98 0.03
CA HIS A 284 -17.45 -17.57 -0.28
C HIS A 284 -17.61 -17.11 -1.73
N GLN A 285 -16.91 -17.77 -2.67
CA GLN A 285 -16.93 -17.43 -4.09
C GLN A 285 -18.29 -17.58 -4.74
N ASP A 286 -19.14 -18.48 -4.23
CA ASP A 286 -20.50 -18.72 -4.74
C ASP A 286 -21.45 -17.53 -4.55
N HIS A 287 -21.19 -16.67 -3.54
CA HIS A 287 -21.99 -15.50 -3.23
C HIS A 287 -21.12 -14.24 -3.01
N PRO A 288 -20.39 -13.78 -4.04
CA PRO A 288 -19.37 -12.75 -3.88
C PRO A 288 -19.94 -11.42 -3.36
N MET A 289 -21.15 -11.05 -3.78
CA MET A 289 -21.80 -9.81 -3.33
C MET A 289 -22.16 -9.84 -1.84
N ARG A 290 -22.65 -10.97 -1.32
CA ARG A 290 -22.95 -11.12 0.11
C ARG A 290 -21.67 -11.14 0.94
N ALA A 291 -20.60 -11.75 0.42
CA ALA A 291 -19.30 -11.76 1.04
C ALA A 291 -18.71 -10.34 1.16
N LEU A 292 -18.88 -9.48 0.15
CA LEU A 292 -18.40 -8.10 0.14
C LEU A 292 -19.27 -7.16 0.98
N ALA A 293 -20.60 -7.31 0.94
CA ALA A 293 -21.53 -6.36 1.56
C ALA A 293 -21.31 -6.19 3.07
N ARG A 294 -21.14 -7.29 3.81
CA ARG A 294 -20.94 -7.24 5.27
C ARG A 294 -19.69 -6.48 5.67
N PRO A 295 -18.47 -6.79 5.16
CA PRO A 295 -17.28 -6.01 5.47
C PRO A 295 -17.39 -4.53 5.06
N CYS A 296 -18.01 -4.24 3.90
CA CYS A 296 -18.22 -2.86 3.48
C CYS A 296 -19.14 -2.09 4.44
N LEU A 297 -20.24 -2.68 4.89
CA LEU A 297 -21.13 -2.07 5.87
C LEU A 297 -20.43 -1.80 7.21
N TRP A 298 -19.59 -2.75 7.67
CA TRP A 298 -18.80 -2.54 8.88
C TRP A 298 -17.80 -1.39 8.71
N VAL A 299 -17.08 -1.33 7.60
CA VAL A 299 -16.10 -0.27 7.32
C VAL A 299 -16.80 1.09 7.21
N LEU A 300 -17.94 1.15 6.51
CA LEU A 300 -18.72 2.39 6.42
C LEU A 300 -19.33 2.80 7.76
N GLY A 301 -19.80 1.85 8.58
CA GLY A 301 -20.31 2.12 9.92
C GLY A 301 -19.22 2.67 10.86
N ILE A 302 -18.04 2.04 10.88
CA ILE A 302 -16.87 2.50 11.64
C ILE A 302 -16.40 3.86 11.11
N GLY A 303 -16.35 4.03 9.78
CA GLY A 303 -15.98 5.28 9.12
C GLY A 303 -16.96 6.41 9.43
N GLY A 304 -18.28 6.15 9.40
CA GLY A 304 -19.32 7.13 9.77
C GLY A 304 -19.24 7.53 11.24
N PHE A 305 -19.06 6.56 12.15
CA PHE A 305 -18.82 6.85 13.56
C PHE A 305 -17.53 7.63 13.77
N GLY A 306 -16.43 7.23 13.08
CA GLY A 306 -15.17 7.96 13.09
C GLY A 306 -15.29 9.38 12.55
N ALA A 307 -16.09 9.59 11.50
CA ALA A 307 -16.37 10.92 10.94
C ALA A 307 -17.15 11.81 11.95
N LEU A 308 -18.12 11.24 12.67
CA LEU A 308 -18.82 11.96 13.74
C LEU A 308 -17.86 12.36 14.86
N LEU A 309 -16.97 11.46 15.28
CA LEU A 309 -15.94 11.80 16.27
C LEU A 309 -14.96 12.84 15.74
N ALA A 310 -14.54 12.73 14.48
CA ALA A 310 -13.67 13.71 13.83
C ALA A 310 -14.34 15.09 13.73
N TYR A 311 -15.65 15.15 13.52
CA TYR A 311 -16.41 16.40 13.54
C TYR A 311 -16.38 17.08 14.91
N ILE A 312 -16.63 16.33 16.00
CA ILE A 312 -16.83 16.87 17.35
C ILE A 312 -15.48 17.13 18.05
N ILE A 313 -14.58 16.14 18.04
CA ILE A 313 -13.34 16.14 18.84
C ILE A 313 -12.14 16.45 17.96
N GLY A 314 -12.25 16.21 16.65
CA GLY A 314 -11.15 16.31 15.69
C GLY A 314 -10.43 17.67 15.70
N PRO A 315 -11.13 18.83 15.65
CA PRO A 315 -10.47 20.13 15.69
C PRO A 315 -9.62 20.30 16.94
N PHE A 316 -10.15 19.94 18.10
CA PHE A 316 -9.42 20.04 19.37
C PHE A 316 -8.15 19.18 19.37
N LEU A 317 -8.23 17.94 18.91
CA LEU A 317 -7.06 17.07 18.81
C LEU A 317 -6.07 17.57 17.76
N PHE A 318 -6.57 18.07 16.63
CA PHE A 318 -5.71 18.61 15.57
C PHE A 318 -4.95 19.84 16.07
N ASP A 319 -5.60 20.75 16.79
CA ASP A 319 -4.98 21.94 17.35
C ASP A 319 -3.90 21.61 18.40
N ILE A 320 -4.09 20.55 19.19
CA ILE A 320 -3.06 20.07 20.12
C ILE A 320 -1.84 19.54 19.38
N PHE A 321 -2.04 18.66 18.38
CA PHE A 321 -0.93 18.00 17.69
C PHE A 321 -0.27 18.86 16.60
N TYR A 322 -1.02 19.77 16.00
CA TYR A 322 -0.57 20.65 14.91
C TYR A 322 -0.79 22.13 15.27
N SER A 323 -0.29 22.56 16.43
CA SER A 323 -0.55 23.90 17.00
C SER A 323 -0.21 25.05 16.06
N LYS A 324 0.79 24.91 15.17
CA LYS A 324 1.12 25.90 14.12
C LYS A 324 0.01 26.09 13.09
N TYR A 325 -0.91 25.15 13.00
CA TYR A 325 -2.03 25.10 12.06
C TYR A 325 -3.40 25.10 12.79
N ALA A 326 -3.41 25.51 14.08
CA ALA A 326 -4.61 25.55 14.88
C ALA A 326 -5.71 26.41 14.22
N GLY A 327 -6.94 25.95 14.29
CA GLY A 327 -8.10 26.58 13.67
C GLY A 327 -8.23 26.42 12.15
N LEU A 328 -7.24 25.79 11.47
CA LEU A 328 -7.26 25.61 10.02
C LEU A 328 -7.86 24.26 9.58
N ALA A 329 -8.19 23.37 10.51
CA ALA A 329 -8.82 22.08 10.24
C ALA A 329 -10.21 22.01 10.91
N PRO A 330 -11.24 22.62 10.29
CA PRO A 330 -12.60 22.60 10.84
C PRO A 330 -13.15 21.17 10.89
N GLY A 331 -14.06 20.91 11.85
CA GLY A 331 -14.62 19.58 12.07
C GLY A 331 -15.28 18.98 10.83
N MET A 332 -15.91 19.80 9.98
CA MET A 332 -16.52 19.34 8.73
C MET A 332 -15.48 18.76 7.76
N MET A 333 -14.35 19.44 7.57
CA MET A 333 -13.25 18.95 6.73
C MET A 333 -12.70 17.61 7.27
N LEU A 334 -12.45 17.50 8.58
CA LEU A 334 -11.95 16.28 9.20
C LEU A 334 -12.95 15.11 9.08
N ALA A 335 -14.24 15.40 9.22
CA ALA A 335 -15.32 14.41 9.06
C ALA A 335 -15.41 13.91 7.63
N ILE A 336 -15.40 14.79 6.63
CA ILE A 336 -15.44 14.43 5.21
C ILE A 336 -14.21 13.58 4.85
N LEU A 337 -12.99 14.01 5.19
CA LEU A 337 -11.75 13.26 4.93
C LEU A 337 -11.76 11.89 5.62
N THR A 338 -12.37 11.76 6.81
CA THR A 338 -12.51 10.45 7.48
C THR A 338 -13.48 9.55 6.72
N LEU A 339 -14.60 10.08 6.26
CA LEU A 339 -15.58 9.33 5.46
C LEU A 339 -14.99 8.89 4.12
N GLU A 340 -14.23 9.76 3.45
CA GLU A 340 -13.50 9.45 2.21
C GLU A 340 -12.47 8.33 2.42
N SER A 341 -11.81 8.33 3.57
CA SER A 341 -10.90 7.24 3.94
C SER A 341 -11.65 5.91 4.07
N ALA A 342 -12.88 5.90 4.58
CA ALA A 342 -13.74 4.72 4.60
C ALA A 342 -14.18 4.30 3.20
N ILE A 343 -14.46 5.24 2.30
CA ILE A 343 -14.80 4.95 0.89
C ILE A 343 -13.60 4.33 0.16
N ILE A 344 -12.38 4.83 0.38
CA ILE A 344 -11.16 4.20 -0.14
C ILE A 344 -11.00 2.77 0.42
N ALA A 345 -11.31 2.56 1.70
CA ALA A 345 -11.28 1.24 2.31
C ALA A 345 -12.28 0.25 1.67
N VAL A 346 -13.46 0.72 1.27
CA VAL A 346 -14.43 -0.06 0.50
C VAL A 346 -13.86 -0.45 -0.87
N LEU A 347 -13.18 0.46 -1.56
CA LEU A 347 -12.47 0.15 -2.81
C LEU A 347 -11.38 -0.92 -2.62
N VAL A 348 -10.62 -0.84 -1.51
CA VAL A 348 -9.62 -1.88 -1.16
C VAL A 348 -10.28 -3.24 -0.98
N LEU A 349 -11.41 -3.31 -0.27
CA LEU A 349 -12.14 -4.57 -0.07
C LEU A 349 -12.68 -5.14 -1.39
N ALA A 350 -13.23 -4.30 -2.26
CA ALA A 350 -13.67 -4.72 -3.60
C ALA A 350 -12.49 -5.23 -4.45
N GLY A 351 -11.34 -4.56 -4.37
CA GLY A 351 -10.10 -5.00 -5.00
C GLY A 351 -9.64 -6.36 -4.49
N ASN A 352 -9.68 -6.60 -3.18
CA ASN A 352 -9.34 -7.88 -2.57
C ASN A 352 -10.29 -9.01 -3.03
N LEU A 353 -11.59 -8.70 -3.19
CA LEU A 353 -12.55 -9.64 -3.75
C LEU A 353 -12.23 -9.95 -5.22
N ALA A 354 -11.91 -8.96 -6.04
CA ALA A 354 -11.52 -9.17 -7.44
C ALA A 354 -10.27 -10.06 -7.57
N ILE A 355 -9.28 -9.89 -6.67
CA ILE A 355 -8.10 -10.76 -6.58
C ILE A 355 -8.52 -12.18 -6.19
N ALA A 356 -9.38 -12.35 -5.19
CA ALA A 356 -9.87 -13.66 -4.76
C ALA A 356 -10.64 -14.39 -5.86
N LEU A 357 -11.37 -13.67 -6.72
CA LEU A 357 -12.06 -14.21 -7.89
C LEU A 357 -11.15 -14.39 -9.12
N ASN A 358 -9.82 -14.19 -8.97
CA ASN A 358 -8.83 -14.25 -10.05
C ASN A 358 -9.06 -13.25 -11.20
N MET A 359 -9.78 -12.16 -10.93
CA MET A 359 -10.12 -11.09 -11.89
C MET A 359 -9.08 -9.94 -11.85
N HIS A 360 -7.79 -10.26 -12.04
CA HIS A 360 -6.70 -9.29 -11.92
C HIS A 360 -6.84 -8.06 -12.82
N ARG A 361 -7.35 -8.22 -14.06
CA ARG A 361 -7.59 -7.10 -14.98
C ARG A 361 -8.62 -6.13 -14.42
N LEU A 362 -9.64 -6.65 -13.76
CA LEU A 362 -10.68 -5.84 -13.15
C LEU A 362 -10.15 -5.06 -11.93
N TYR A 363 -9.32 -5.70 -11.11
CA TYR A 363 -8.59 -5.03 -10.03
C TYR A 363 -7.80 -3.83 -10.55
N VAL A 364 -6.96 -4.04 -11.59
CA VAL A 364 -6.14 -2.98 -12.19
C VAL A 364 -7.01 -1.86 -12.77
N SER A 365 -8.05 -2.19 -13.54
CA SER A 365 -8.92 -1.18 -14.16
C SER A 365 -9.63 -0.32 -13.11
N GLY A 366 -10.11 -0.90 -12.00
CA GLY A 366 -10.75 -0.14 -10.93
C GLY A 366 -9.80 0.89 -10.31
N TRP A 367 -8.58 0.47 -9.96
CA TRP A 367 -7.60 1.38 -9.37
C TRP A 367 -7.06 2.43 -10.35
N VAL A 368 -6.85 2.06 -11.61
CA VAL A 368 -6.40 3.01 -12.65
C VAL A 368 -7.49 4.04 -12.94
N CYS A 369 -8.74 3.63 -13.07
CA CYS A 369 -9.86 4.57 -13.24
C CYS A 369 -10.00 5.52 -12.05
N ALA A 370 -9.89 5.01 -10.81
CA ALA A 370 -9.93 5.83 -9.61
C ALA A 370 -8.76 6.83 -9.59
N ALA A 371 -7.52 6.38 -9.81
CA ALA A 371 -6.36 7.26 -9.83
C ALA A 371 -6.45 8.33 -10.93
N ALA A 372 -6.84 7.94 -12.14
CA ALA A 372 -7.00 8.87 -13.25
C ALA A 372 -8.07 9.94 -12.96
N LEU A 373 -9.23 9.52 -12.43
CA LEU A 373 -10.29 10.45 -12.06
C LEU A 373 -9.85 11.39 -10.93
N ALA A 374 -9.15 10.87 -9.91
CA ALA A 374 -8.63 11.71 -8.84
C ALA A 374 -7.70 12.81 -9.37
N LEU A 375 -6.74 12.44 -10.25
CA LEU A 375 -5.82 13.40 -10.85
C LEU A 375 -6.53 14.42 -11.75
N LEU A 376 -7.55 14.01 -12.49
CA LEU A 376 -8.37 14.92 -13.31
C LEU A 376 -9.13 15.91 -12.44
N LEU A 377 -9.74 15.45 -11.34
CA LEU A 377 -10.52 16.30 -10.44
C LEU A 377 -9.67 17.34 -9.71
N LEU A 378 -8.35 17.14 -9.57
CA LEU A 378 -7.44 18.15 -9.05
C LEU A 378 -7.33 19.41 -9.92
N HIS A 379 -7.77 19.37 -11.18
CA HIS A 379 -7.74 20.51 -12.09
C HIS A 379 -9.09 21.28 -12.14
N VAL A 380 -10.08 20.84 -11.37
CA VAL A 380 -11.36 21.56 -11.28
C VAL A 380 -11.14 22.92 -10.57
N PRO A 381 -11.70 24.03 -11.07
CA PRO A 381 -11.52 25.37 -10.52
C PRO A 381 -12.32 25.60 -9.23
N LEU A 382 -12.02 24.82 -8.22
CA LEU A 382 -12.52 24.93 -6.85
C LEU A 382 -11.37 25.29 -5.91
N ASP A 383 -11.70 25.75 -4.70
CA ASP A 383 -10.71 25.91 -3.64
C ASP A 383 -10.04 24.57 -3.30
N VAL A 384 -8.83 24.62 -2.71
CA VAL A 384 -7.98 23.44 -2.50
C VAL A 384 -8.65 22.36 -1.64
N VAL A 385 -9.47 22.75 -0.65
CA VAL A 385 -10.17 21.82 0.23
C VAL A 385 -11.27 21.11 -0.55
N SER A 386 -12.20 21.86 -1.17
CA SER A 386 -13.34 21.31 -1.90
C SER A 386 -12.94 20.42 -3.08
N ARG A 387 -11.91 20.79 -3.85
CA ARG A 387 -11.43 19.92 -4.93
C ARG A 387 -10.74 18.65 -4.43
N THR A 388 -10.08 18.71 -3.25
CA THR A 388 -9.49 17.55 -2.60
C THR A 388 -10.56 16.59 -2.12
N GLU A 389 -11.58 17.10 -1.44
CA GLU A 389 -12.74 16.33 -0.98
C GLU A 389 -13.47 15.71 -2.18
N LEU A 390 -13.71 16.48 -3.25
CA LEU A 390 -14.31 15.95 -4.46
C LEU A 390 -13.48 14.81 -5.08
N ALA A 391 -12.15 14.98 -5.16
CA ALA A 391 -11.26 13.97 -5.75
C ALA A 391 -11.19 12.71 -4.90
N LEU A 392 -11.06 12.84 -3.57
CA LEU A 392 -10.95 11.69 -2.66
C LEU A 392 -12.30 10.99 -2.40
N GLY A 393 -13.42 11.67 -2.61
CA GLY A 393 -14.75 11.07 -2.52
C GLY A 393 -15.19 10.40 -3.82
N ALA A 394 -15.18 11.12 -4.93
CA ALA A 394 -15.71 10.63 -6.20
C ALA A 394 -14.83 9.56 -6.87
N ALA A 395 -13.52 9.70 -6.81
CA ALA A 395 -12.62 8.79 -7.52
C ALA A 395 -12.64 7.34 -6.97
N PRO A 396 -12.60 7.09 -5.65
CA PRO A 396 -12.74 5.73 -5.13
C PRO A 396 -14.11 5.12 -5.41
N LEU A 397 -15.18 5.92 -5.40
CA LEU A 397 -16.53 5.46 -5.78
C LEU A 397 -16.59 5.01 -7.24
N CYS A 398 -15.93 5.74 -8.14
CA CYS A 398 -15.81 5.35 -9.55
C CYS A 398 -15.07 4.01 -9.67
N GLY A 399 -13.91 3.86 -9.03
CA GLY A 399 -13.14 2.62 -9.04
C GLY A 399 -13.93 1.44 -8.46
N PHE A 400 -14.63 1.65 -7.35
CA PHE A 400 -15.52 0.66 -6.73
C PHE A 400 -16.62 0.24 -7.70
N THR A 401 -17.28 1.19 -8.37
CA THR A 401 -18.34 0.92 -9.34
C THR A 401 -17.82 0.09 -10.52
N VAL A 402 -16.63 0.41 -11.04
CA VAL A 402 -15.98 -0.38 -12.12
C VAL A 402 -15.77 -1.83 -11.69
N ILE A 403 -15.22 -2.05 -10.50
CA ILE A 403 -14.99 -3.41 -9.97
C ILE A 403 -16.32 -4.13 -9.75
N LEU A 404 -17.30 -3.47 -9.13
CA LEU A 404 -18.61 -4.06 -8.83
C LEU A 404 -19.35 -4.50 -10.09
N VAL A 405 -19.44 -3.62 -11.08
CA VAL A 405 -20.09 -3.92 -12.38
C VAL A 405 -19.38 -5.05 -13.10
N GLY A 406 -18.05 -5.08 -13.06
CA GLY A 406 -17.28 -6.18 -13.67
C GLY A 406 -17.53 -7.52 -13.02
N ILE A 407 -17.61 -7.59 -11.69
CA ILE A 407 -17.95 -8.84 -10.95
C ILE A 407 -19.37 -9.29 -11.29
N LEU A 408 -20.35 -8.37 -11.31
CA LEU A 408 -21.75 -8.68 -11.64
C LEU A 408 -21.91 -9.20 -13.08
N ARG A 409 -21.15 -8.67 -14.03
CA ARG A 409 -21.16 -9.17 -15.43
C ARG A 409 -20.49 -10.54 -15.55
N GLY A 410 -19.39 -10.77 -14.84
CA GLY A 410 -18.69 -12.05 -14.82
C GLY A 410 -19.58 -13.20 -14.28
N SER A 411 -20.27 -12.95 -13.16
CA SER A 411 -21.17 -13.94 -12.56
C SER A 411 -22.37 -14.30 -13.44
N ARG A 412 -22.90 -13.37 -14.23
CA ARG A 412 -23.98 -13.63 -15.19
C ARG A 412 -23.52 -14.46 -16.39
N GLY A 413 -22.29 -14.25 -16.87
CA GLY A 413 -21.71 -15.01 -17.98
C GLY A 413 -21.46 -16.49 -17.66
N GLU A 414 -21.12 -16.82 -16.43
CA GLU A 414 -20.96 -18.21 -15.98
C GLU A 414 -22.29 -18.91 -15.76
N SER A 415 -23.31 -18.22 -15.24
CA SER A 415 -24.66 -18.77 -15.08
C SER A 415 -25.28 -19.12 -16.43
N CYS A 416 -25.06 -18.32 -17.49
CA CYS A 416 -25.57 -18.61 -18.85
C CYS A 416 -24.87 -19.81 -19.50
N LYS A 417 -23.55 -20.01 -19.23
CA LYS A 417 -22.79 -21.17 -19.73
C LYS A 417 -23.13 -22.48 -19.03
N SER A 418 -23.58 -22.45 -17.77
CA SER A 418 -23.99 -23.63 -17.03
C SER A 418 -25.37 -24.15 -17.48
N THR A 419 -26.25 -23.21 -17.87
CA THR A 419 -27.61 -23.58 -18.39
C THR A 419 -27.54 -24.21 -19.78
N ASP A 420 -26.57 -23.78 -20.62
CA ASP A 420 -26.36 -24.32 -21.97
C ASP A 420 -25.74 -25.74 -21.94
N LYS A 421 -24.92 -26.05 -20.93
CA LYS A 421 -24.39 -27.42 -20.74
C LYS A 421 -25.39 -28.42 -20.16
N SER A 422 -26.39 -27.95 -19.40
CA SER A 422 -27.45 -28.85 -18.88
C SER A 422 -28.50 -29.22 -19.94
N GLY A 423 -28.65 -28.39 -20.99
CA GLY A 423 -29.51 -28.68 -22.13
C GLY A 423 -28.98 -29.74 -23.09
N LEU A 424 -27.65 -29.94 -23.15
CA LEU A 424 -26.98 -30.87 -24.07
C LEU A 424 -26.92 -32.33 -23.56
N PHE A 425 -27.32 -32.59 -22.33
CA PHE A 425 -27.32 -33.94 -21.74
C PHE A 425 -28.74 -34.60 -21.64
N GLN A 426 -29.80 -33.92 -22.11
CA GLN A 426 -31.16 -34.47 -22.04
C GLN A 426 -31.61 -35.23 -23.31
N ASP A 427 -30.81 -35.22 -24.39
CA ASP A 427 -31.15 -35.95 -25.64
C ASP A 427 -30.18 -37.11 -25.96
N ALA A 428 -29.95 -38.01 -24.99
CA ALA A 428 -29.30 -39.29 -25.28
C ALA A 428 -30.40 -40.37 -25.42
N PRO A 429 -30.61 -41.00 -26.59
CA PRO A 429 -31.63 -42.06 -26.74
C PRO A 429 -31.22 -43.28 -25.94
N ALA A 430 -32.19 -43.82 -25.16
CA ALA A 430 -32.06 -45.02 -24.40
C ALA A 430 -31.80 -46.23 -25.35
N THR A 431 -30.58 -46.75 -25.37
CA THR A 431 -30.24 -47.99 -26.03
C THR A 431 -30.82 -49.15 -25.22
N ARG A 432 -31.84 -49.82 -25.78
CA ARG A 432 -32.36 -51.09 -25.34
C ARG A 432 -31.24 -52.13 -25.34
N HIS A 433 -30.97 -52.71 -24.19
CA HIS A 433 -30.27 -54.00 -24.10
C HIS A 433 -31.28 -55.11 -24.24
N GLU A 434 -31.29 -55.79 -25.40
CA GLU A 434 -31.75 -57.10 -25.52
C GLU A 434 -30.68 -58.11 -25.05
N ARG A 435 -31.06 -59.00 -24.17
CA ARG A 435 -30.29 -60.22 -23.85
C ARG A 435 -30.76 -61.39 -24.75
N PRO A 436 -29.83 -62.31 -25.03
CA PRO A 436 -30.16 -63.74 -24.67
C PRO A 436 -29.27 -64.23 -23.50
#